data_22e064fa8a6dc1672f70e1369d3be623
#
_entry.id   22e064fa8a6dc1672f70e1369d3be623
#
_cell.length_a   1.000
_cell.length_b   1.000
_cell.length_c   1.000
_cell.angle_alpha   90.00
_cell.angle_beta   90.00
_cell.angle_gamma   90.00
#
_symmetry.space_group_name_H-M   'P 1'
#
loop_
_entity.id
_entity.type
_entity.pdbx_description
1 polymer ?
#
loop_
_entity_poly.entity_id
_entity_poly.type
_entity_poly.pdbx_seq_one_letter_code
_entity_poly.pdbx_strand_id
1 'polypeptide(L)'
;DDIQIGSLDESQYENVKELKGAVRDASNGKTSTIVELRKADYATSVEFSLTRAPKKGVDVTISFDSDYLDEYNAAHGTSFKLYPADKVQLQNDGKIVMAPDDRNSYTLDLVIPALDTVNFEADQTYLLPLKAEVNTEGVSVSKSESHCVYLVKNLAGDGLAERKPGEKETFFFFEVNDTNPLNALQWKMTDGRYLVNYLVLFAANINYDREKGEIYI
;
A
#
# COMPACT_ATOMS: atom_id res chain seq x y z
N ASP A 1 -14.44 -43.57 24.23
CA ASP A 1 -13.59 -43.50 23.03
C ASP A 1 -12.65 -42.31 23.18
N ASP A 2 -11.43 -42.61 23.66
CA ASP A 2 -10.35 -41.62 23.78
C ASP A 2 -9.87 -41.25 22.36
N ILE A 3 -10.08 -40.02 21.97
CA ILE A 3 -9.47 -39.46 20.78
C ILE A 3 -7.96 -39.34 21.08
N GLN A 4 -7.18 -40.29 20.58
CA GLN A 4 -5.74 -40.13 20.53
C GLN A 4 -5.43 -38.98 19.57
N ILE A 5 -5.18 -37.80 20.13
CA ILE A 5 -4.55 -36.70 19.39
C ILE A 5 -3.12 -37.21 19.13
N GLY A 6 -2.84 -37.57 17.88
CA GLY A 6 -1.49 -38.00 17.48
C GLY A 6 -0.50 -36.96 17.94
N SER A 7 0.54 -37.37 18.64
CA SER A 7 1.64 -36.49 18.99
C SER A 7 2.23 -35.92 17.70
N LEU A 8 2.21 -34.60 17.57
CA LEU A 8 2.96 -33.92 16.52
C LEU A 8 4.42 -34.35 16.64
N ASP A 9 4.94 -34.95 15.59
CA ASP A 9 6.37 -35.29 15.50
C ASP A 9 7.15 -33.97 15.33
N GLU A 10 7.53 -33.38 16.44
CA GLU A 10 8.28 -32.13 16.48
C GLU A 10 9.61 -32.22 15.73
N SER A 11 10.17 -33.44 15.52
CA SER A 11 11.41 -33.63 14.77
C SER A 11 11.29 -33.24 13.30
N GLN A 12 10.07 -33.24 12.72
CA GLN A 12 9.83 -32.77 11.37
C GLN A 12 9.90 -31.25 11.28
N TYR A 13 9.69 -30.53 12.38
CA TYR A 13 9.75 -29.07 12.44
C TYR A 13 11.13 -28.57 12.89
N GLU A 14 11.92 -29.36 13.59
CA GLU A 14 13.29 -29.03 13.98
C GLU A 14 14.27 -28.96 12.80
N ASN A 15 13.93 -29.56 11.66
CA ASN A 15 14.79 -29.60 10.47
C ASN A 15 14.68 -28.38 9.55
N VAL A 16 13.83 -27.39 9.84
CA VAL A 16 13.84 -26.13 9.11
C VAL A 16 14.97 -25.26 9.66
N LYS A 17 16.21 -25.60 9.27
CA LYS A 17 17.41 -24.86 9.68
C LYS A 17 17.43 -23.43 9.13
N GLU A 18 16.74 -23.18 8.04
CA GLU A 18 16.74 -21.92 7.35
C GLU A 18 15.64 -20.99 7.87
N LEU A 19 16.01 -19.74 8.19
CA LEU A 19 15.06 -18.69 8.50
C LEU A 19 14.49 -18.12 7.21
N LYS A 20 13.18 -17.89 7.17
CA LYS A 20 12.52 -17.25 6.03
C LYS A 20 12.15 -15.81 6.39
N GLY A 21 12.44 -14.92 5.48
CA GLY A 21 12.16 -13.50 5.62
C GLY A 21 11.08 -13.01 4.67
N ALA A 22 10.46 -11.88 5.04
CA ALA A 22 9.47 -11.16 4.24
C ALA A 22 9.63 -9.66 4.43
N VAL A 23 9.44 -8.89 3.35
CA VAL A 23 9.35 -7.42 3.39
C VAL A 23 7.90 -6.99 3.26
N ARG A 24 7.48 -6.01 4.07
CA ARG A 24 6.10 -5.50 4.11
C ARG A 24 6.08 -4.00 4.39
N ASP A 25 5.00 -3.36 3.99
CA ASP A 25 4.66 -2.04 4.51
C ASP A 25 4.33 -2.17 6.00
N ALA A 26 5.03 -1.41 6.84
CA ALA A 26 4.90 -1.51 8.29
C ALA A 26 3.61 -0.88 8.82
N SER A 27 3.00 0.04 8.07
CA SER A 27 1.78 0.72 8.47
C SER A 27 0.52 -0.16 8.34
N ASN A 28 0.52 -1.10 7.40
CA ASN A 28 -0.64 -1.94 7.10
C ASN A 28 -0.35 -3.45 7.05
N GLY A 29 0.92 -3.85 7.16
CA GLY A 29 1.34 -5.26 7.13
C GLY A 29 1.21 -5.96 5.76
N LYS A 30 1.01 -5.21 4.68
CA LYS A 30 0.76 -5.76 3.34
C LYS A 30 2.02 -5.75 2.46
N THR A 31 2.04 -6.63 1.49
CA THR A 31 3.05 -6.69 0.43
C THR A 31 2.67 -5.88 -0.80
N SER A 32 1.44 -5.38 -0.88
CA SER A 32 0.94 -4.54 -1.96
C SER A 32 0.02 -3.46 -1.41
N THR A 33 0.32 -2.20 -1.72
CA THR A 33 -0.43 -1.03 -1.24
C THR A 33 -0.77 -0.11 -2.40
N ILE A 34 -2.04 0.30 -2.50
CA ILE A 34 -2.49 1.30 -3.46
C ILE A 34 -2.22 2.67 -2.85
N VAL A 35 -1.53 3.53 -3.61
CA VAL A 35 -1.20 4.90 -3.23
C VAL A 35 -1.84 5.86 -4.21
N GLU A 36 -2.71 6.73 -3.72
CA GLU A 36 -3.34 7.78 -4.51
C GLU A 36 -2.67 9.11 -4.20
N LEU A 37 -1.86 9.60 -5.13
CA LEU A 37 -1.18 10.88 -5.00
C LEU A 37 -2.02 11.99 -5.61
N ARG A 38 -2.22 13.06 -4.85
CA ARG A 38 -2.88 14.28 -5.31
C ARG A 38 -1.91 15.46 -5.29
N LYS A 39 -1.77 16.13 -4.16
CA LYS A 39 -0.88 17.28 -3.99
C LYS A 39 0.17 17.08 -2.87
N ALA A 40 -0.05 16.10 -2.02
CA ALA A 40 0.82 15.79 -0.89
C ALA A 40 1.62 14.51 -1.15
N ASP A 41 2.82 14.46 -0.60
CA ASP A 41 3.64 13.27 -0.58
C ASP A 41 2.96 12.16 0.25
N TYR A 42 3.19 10.92 -0.15
CA TYR A 42 2.80 9.76 0.64
C TYR A 42 3.97 9.29 1.49
N ALA A 43 3.79 9.32 2.79
CA ALA A 43 4.78 8.85 3.76
C ALA A 43 4.31 7.56 4.41
N THR A 44 5.18 6.58 4.44
CA THR A 44 4.98 5.29 5.11
C THR A 44 6.32 4.77 5.61
N SER A 45 6.36 3.52 6.04
CA SER A 45 7.59 2.82 6.38
C SER A 45 7.52 1.36 5.94
N VAL A 46 8.68 0.75 5.76
CA VAL A 46 8.80 -0.68 5.44
C VAL A 46 9.56 -1.39 6.54
N GLU A 47 9.26 -2.66 6.74
CA GLU A 47 9.94 -3.53 7.67
C GLU A 47 10.29 -4.87 7.05
N PHE A 48 11.29 -5.53 7.62
CA PHE A 48 11.63 -6.90 7.31
C PHE A 48 11.37 -7.79 8.52
N SER A 49 10.74 -8.92 8.31
CA SER A 49 10.42 -9.86 9.38
C SER A 49 10.91 -11.26 9.05
N LEU A 50 11.25 -12.01 10.07
CA LEU A 50 11.66 -13.41 9.98
C LEU A 50 10.59 -14.32 10.56
N THR A 51 10.55 -15.57 10.10
CA THR A 51 9.64 -16.60 10.63
C THR A 51 9.85 -16.86 12.11
N ARG A 52 11.08 -16.68 12.59
CA ARG A 52 11.47 -16.77 14.02
C ARG A 52 12.65 -15.86 14.29
N ALA A 53 12.94 -15.59 15.55
CA ALA A 53 14.07 -14.78 15.97
C ALA A 53 15.41 -15.43 15.59
N PRO A 54 16.35 -14.69 14.98
CA PRO A 54 17.66 -15.18 14.60
C PRO A 54 18.59 -15.27 15.84
N LYS A 55 19.55 -16.16 15.79
CA LYS A 55 20.57 -16.27 16.86
C LYS A 55 21.79 -15.37 16.62
N LYS A 56 21.92 -14.82 15.42
CA LYS A 56 22.98 -13.90 15.00
C LYS A 56 22.34 -12.70 14.29
N GLY A 57 23.08 -11.61 14.19
CA GLY A 57 22.67 -10.47 13.40
C GLY A 57 22.36 -10.85 11.95
N VAL A 58 21.38 -10.19 11.35
CA VAL A 58 20.98 -10.41 9.95
C VAL A 58 21.08 -9.10 9.18
N ASP A 59 21.85 -9.14 8.09
CA ASP A 59 22.01 -8.03 7.17
C ASP A 59 21.01 -8.14 6.02
N VAL A 60 20.17 -7.11 5.86
CA VAL A 60 19.15 -7.02 4.82
C VAL A 60 19.35 -5.72 4.06
N THR A 61 19.17 -5.77 2.74
CA THR A 61 19.10 -4.61 1.89
C THR A 61 17.75 -4.57 1.19
N ILE A 62 17.02 -3.47 1.34
CA ILE A 62 15.80 -3.18 0.59
C ILE A 62 16.16 -2.20 -0.53
N SER A 63 15.88 -2.56 -1.76
CA SER A 63 16.21 -1.77 -2.94
C SER A 63 15.06 -1.72 -3.94
N PHE A 64 15.12 -0.77 -4.87
CA PHE A 64 14.18 -0.71 -5.98
C PHE A 64 14.53 -1.76 -7.04
N ASP A 65 13.54 -2.55 -7.43
CA ASP A 65 13.69 -3.63 -8.42
C ASP A 65 12.94 -3.28 -9.71
N SER A 66 13.60 -2.51 -10.58
CA SER A 66 13.02 -2.10 -11.87
C SER A 66 12.72 -3.28 -12.79
N ASP A 67 13.46 -4.38 -12.65
CA ASP A 67 13.32 -5.57 -13.52
C ASP A 67 12.04 -6.37 -13.18
N TYR A 68 11.44 -6.11 -12.01
CA TYR A 68 10.22 -6.81 -11.57
C TYR A 68 8.95 -6.38 -12.31
N LEU A 69 8.97 -5.26 -13.05
CA LEU A 69 7.78 -4.70 -13.72
C LEU A 69 7.13 -5.69 -14.69
N ASP A 70 7.91 -6.29 -15.58
CA ASP A 70 7.37 -7.19 -16.60
C ASP A 70 6.80 -8.46 -15.99
N GLU A 71 7.48 -9.01 -14.98
CA GLU A 71 7.00 -10.17 -14.24
C GLU A 71 5.69 -9.84 -13.51
N TYR A 72 5.61 -8.68 -12.85
CA TYR A 72 4.42 -8.23 -12.15
C TYR A 72 3.23 -8.06 -13.11
N ASN A 73 3.43 -7.35 -14.21
CA ASN A 73 2.39 -7.14 -15.22
C ASN A 73 1.88 -8.46 -15.82
N ALA A 74 2.78 -9.38 -16.13
CA ALA A 74 2.41 -10.69 -16.66
C ALA A 74 1.61 -11.51 -15.64
N ALA A 75 2.01 -11.49 -14.37
CA ALA A 75 1.34 -12.25 -13.31
C ALA A 75 -0.05 -11.71 -12.97
N HIS A 76 -0.29 -10.40 -13.14
CA HIS A 76 -1.54 -9.74 -12.75
C HIS A 76 -2.41 -9.29 -13.93
N GLY A 77 -1.97 -9.51 -15.17
CA GLY A 77 -2.69 -9.06 -16.37
C GLY A 77 -2.82 -7.54 -16.46
N THR A 78 -1.80 -6.81 -16.00
CA THR A 78 -1.77 -5.34 -15.95
C THR A 78 -0.82 -4.76 -16.99
N SER A 79 -0.92 -3.44 -17.21
CA SER A 79 -0.05 -2.68 -18.11
C SER A 79 0.52 -1.46 -17.36
N PHE A 80 0.99 -1.68 -16.14
CA PHE A 80 1.58 -0.63 -15.33
C PHE A 80 2.91 -0.16 -15.91
N LYS A 81 3.25 1.09 -15.64
CA LYS A 81 4.55 1.69 -15.92
C LYS A 81 5.39 1.73 -14.65
N LEU A 82 6.70 1.80 -14.79
CA LEU A 82 7.58 1.89 -13.64
C LEU A 82 7.53 3.29 -13.02
N TYR A 83 7.37 3.38 -11.70
CA TYR A 83 7.55 4.62 -10.96
C TYR A 83 9.04 5.00 -10.94
N PRO A 84 9.42 6.27 -11.18
CA PRO A 84 10.83 6.67 -11.17
C PRO A 84 11.41 6.58 -9.75
N ALA A 85 12.31 5.61 -9.54
CA ALA A 85 12.92 5.33 -8.24
C ALA A 85 13.77 6.49 -7.70
N ASP A 86 14.35 7.30 -8.59
CA ASP A 86 15.14 8.49 -8.23
C ASP A 86 14.35 9.58 -7.49
N LYS A 87 13.02 9.54 -7.56
CA LYS A 87 12.12 10.46 -6.85
C LYS A 87 11.81 10.01 -5.42
N VAL A 88 12.00 8.74 -5.12
CA VAL A 88 11.59 8.12 -3.86
C VAL A 88 12.71 8.23 -2.83
N GLN A 89 12.33 8.54 -1.59
CA GLN A 89 13.25 8.59 -0.47
C GLN A 89 13.06 7.35 0.40
N LEU A 90 14.10 6.54 0.51
CA LEU A 90 14.15 5.39 1.39
C LEU A 90 15.24 5.60 2.43
N GLN A 91 14.87 5.55 3.70
CA GLN A 91 15.78 5.78 4.82
C GLN A 91 16.96 4.81 4.78
N ASN A 92 18.14 5.30 5.19
CA ASN A 92 19.37 4.51 5.33
C ASN A 92 19.77 3.73 4.06
N ASP A 93 19.44 4.25 2.88
CA ASP A 93 19.67 3.58 1.59
C ASP A 93 19.15 2.12 1.58
N GLY A 94 18.08 1.85 2.31
CA GLY A 94 17.46 0.54 2.42
C GLY A 94 18.20 -0.49 3.26
N LYS A 95 19.26 -0.09 3.97
CA LYS A 95 20.07 -1.01 4.78
C LYS A 95 19.48 -1.23 6.16
N ILE A 96 19.33 -2.49 6.53
CA ILE A 96 18.83 -2.96 7.82
C ILE A 96 19.84 -3.92 8.42
N VAL A 97 20.18 -3.71 9.68
CA VAL A 97 20.93 -4.68 10.49
C VAL A 97 20.03 -5.11 11.64
N MET A 98 19.53 -6.34 11.57
CA MET A 98 18.71 -6.90 12.64
C MET A 98 19.60 -7.41 13.76
N ALA A 99 19.26 -7.11 14.99
CA ALA A 99 19.96 -7.66 16.14
C ALA A 99 19.62 -9.16 16.35
N PRO A 100 20.48 -9.93 17.03
CA PRO A 100 20.11 -11.26 17.51
C PRO A 100 18.84 -11.19 18.37
N ASP A 101 18.04 -12.22 18.28
CA ASP A 101 16.77 -12.40 18.99
C ASP A 101 15.61 -11.44 18.56
N ASP A 102 15.84 -10.51 17.63
CA ASP A 102 14.82 -9.68 17.04
C ASP A 102 14.18 -10.37 15.83
N ARG A 103 12.89 -10.67 15.92
CA ARG A 103 12.13 -11.26 14.80
C ARG A 103 11.77 -10.24 13.71
N ASN A 104 11.53 -9.01 14.10
CA ASN A 104 11.20 -7.91 13.19
C ASN A 104 12.33 -6.88 13.19
N SER A 105 12.61 -6.31 12.04
CA SER A 105 13.54 -5.18 11.95
C SER A 105 12.92 -3.90 12.55
N TYR A 106 13.75 -2.91 12.77
CA TYR A 106 13.26 -1.55 12.83
C TYR A 106 12.68 -1.15 11.46
N THR A 107 11.80 -0.16 11.45
CA THR A 107 11.20 0.34 10.23
C THR A 107 12.13 1.32 9.51
N LEU A 108 12.08 1.31 8.17
CA LEU A 108 12.71 2.33 7.34
C LEU A 108 11.63 3.25 6.77
N ASP A 109 11.78 4.54 6.96
CA ASP A 109 10.89 5.53 6.39
C ASP A 109 10.98 5.52 4.86
N LEU A 110 9.80 5.57 4.22
CA LEU A 110 9.62 5.64 2.78
C LEU A 110 8.74 6.83 2.44
N VAL A 111 9.23 7.72 1.57
CA VAL A 111 8.46 8.85 1.06
C VAL A 111 8.34 8.76 -0.45
N ILE A 112 7.11 8.68 -0.93
CA ILE A 112 6.75 8.71 -2.35
C ILE A 112 6.22 10.12 -2.63
N PRO A 113 7.00 10.98 -3.33
CA PRO A 113 6.62 12.37 -3.51
C PRO A 113 5.43 12.53 -4.45
N ALA A 114 4.65 13.59 -4.23
CA ALA A 114 3.63 14.02 -5.18
C ALA A 114 4.30 14.36 -6.51
N LEU A 115 3.73 13.81 -7.59
CA LEU A 115 4.33 13.89 -8.91
C LEU A 115 3.84 15.11 -9.67
N ASP A 116 4.72 15.68 -10.47
CA ASP A 116 4.35 16.71 -11.44
C ASP A 116 3.49 16.08 -12.55
N THR A 117 2.36 16.72 -12.86
CA THR A 117 1.42 16.26 -13.89
C THR A 117 2.03 16.25 -15.30
N VAL A 118 3.15 16.94 -15.51
CA VAL A 118 3.84 17.00 -16.82
C VAL A 118 4.47 15.66 -17.18
N ASN A 119 4.89 14.86 -16.19
CA ASN A 119 5.64 13.62 -16.39
C ASN A 119 4.83 12.36 -16.11
N PHE A 120 3.56 12.47 -15.69
CA PHE A 120 2.74 11.34 -15.30
C PHE A 120 1.37 11.43 -15.96
N GLU A 121 1.01 10.36 -16.67
CA GLU A 121 -0.27 10.25 -17.34
C GLU A 121 -1.40 10.14 -16.31
N ALA A 122 -2.46 10.89 -16.50
CA ALA A 122 -3.70 10.66 -15.79
C ALA A 122 -4.21 9.24 -16.08
N ASP A 123 -4.84 8.61 -15.11
CA ASP A 123 -5.36 7.23 -15.18
C ASP A 123 -4.32 6.12 -15.33
N GLN A 124 -3.03 6.45 -15.41
CA GLN A 124 -1.96 5.45 -15.41
C GLN A 124 -1.60 5.05 -13.97
N THR A 125 -1.49 3.74 -13.74
CA THR A 125 -0.90 3.22 -12.51
C THR A 125 0.58 2.95 -12.72
N TYR A 126 1.38 3.39 -11.75
CA TYR A 126 2.83 3.19 -11.72
C TYR A 126 3.19 2.19 -10.63
N LEU A 127 4.00 1.21 -10.98
CA LEU A 127 4.53 0.23 -10.04
C LEU A 127 5.82 0.76 -9.42
N LEU A 128 5.88 0.77 -8.08
CA LEU A 128 7.08 1.01 -7.32
C LEU A 128 7.43 -0.28 -6.57
N PRO A 129 8.30 -1.14 -7.10
CA PRO A 129 8.65 -2.39 -6.46
C PRO A 129 9.88 -2.23 -5.57
N LEU A 130 9.76 -2.61 -4.32
CA LEU A 130 10.86 -2.80 -3.39
C LEU A 130 11.16 -4.29 -3.25
N LYS A 131 12.44 -4.65 -3.27
CA LYS A 131 12.93 -6.00 -3.08
C LYS A 131 13.83 -6.08 -1.86
N ALA A 132 13.63 -7.11 -1.04
CA ALA A 132 14.53 -7.44 0.05
C ALA A 132 15.52 -8.52 -0.38
N GLU A 133 16.79 -8.27 -0.11
CA GLU A 133 17.88 -9.22 -0.27
C GLU A 133 18.58 -9.42 1.07
N VAL A 134 18.89 -10.67 1.41
CA VAL A 134 19.58 -11.02 2.65
C VAL A 134 20.95 -11.57 2.32
N ASN A 135 21.99 -11.02 2.96
CA ASN A 135 23.39 -11.43 2.79
C ASN A 135 23.91 -12.24 3.98
N THR A 136 23.02 -12.88 4.73
CA THR A 136 23.36 -13.65 5.92
C THR A 136 23.10 -15.13 5.67
N GLU A 137 24.10 -15.98 5.92
CA GLU A 137 23.98 -17.43 5.79
C GLU A 137 22.87 -17.99 6.71
N GLY A 138 22.09 -18.93 6.19
CA GLY A 138 20.98 -19.55 6.92
C GLY A 138 19.69 -18.71 6.95
N VAL A 139 19.65 -17.60 6.22
CA VAL A 139 18.46 -16.76 6.04
C VAL A 139 18.18 -16.61 4.55
N SER A 140 16.95 -16.84 4.13
CA SER A 140 16.50 -16.62 2.75
C SER A 140 15.17 -15.92 2.71
N VAL A 141 14.83 -15.37 1.53
CA VAL A 141 13.55 -14.78 1.25
C VAL A 141 12.90 -15.56 0.12
N SER A 142 11.68 -16.05 0.32
CA SER A 142 10.95 -16.73 -0.75
C SER A 142 10.54 -15.72 -1.83
N LYS A 143 10.40 -16.18 -3.07
CA LYS A 143 10.02 -15.34 -4.20
C LYS A 143 8.72 -14.56 -3.93
N SER A 144 7.75 -15.19 -3.30
CA SER A 144 6.44 -14.58 -2.97
C SER A 144 6.50 -13.52 -1.87
N GLU A 145 7.55 -13.50 -1.04
CA GLU A 145 7.70 -12.61 0.11
C GLU A 145 8.87 -11.61 -0.06
N SER A 146 9.54 -11.66 -1.22
CA SER A 146 10.74 -10.84 -1.48
C SER A 146 10.43 -9.42 -1.90
N HIS A 147 9.19 -9.14 -2.34
CA HIS A 147 8.79 -7.83 -2.82
C HIS A 147 7.70 -7.21 -1.97
N CYS A 148 7.82 -5.91 -1.77
CA CYS A 148 6.76 -5.02 -1.28
C CYS A 148 6.51 -3.98 -2.38
N VAL A 149 5.29 -3.92 -2.91
CA VAL A 149 4.99 -3.07 -4.06
C VAL A 149 3.99 -1.99 -3.71
N TYR A 150 4.20 -0.81 -4.28
CA TYR A 150 3.27 0.30 -4.21
C TYR A 150 2.70 0.56 -5.61
N LEU A 151 1.37 0.55 -5.69
CA LEU A 151 0.61 0.84 -6.90
C LEU A 151 0.22 2.31 -6.86
N VAL A 152 1.01 3.14 -7.51
CA VAL A 152 0.89 4.60 -7.42
C VAL A 152 0.02 5.13 -8.54
N LYS A 153 -1.07 5.79 -8.16
CA LYS A 153 -1.97 6.51 -9.07
C LYS A 153 -1.80 8.00 -8.87
N ASN A 154 -1.57 8.72 -9.97
CA ASN A 154 -1.55 10.18 -9.94
C ASN A 154 -2.96 10.72 -10.19
N LEU A 155 -3.58 11.25 -9.14
CA LEU A 155 -4.89 11.88 -9.19
C LEU A 155 -4.82 13.42 -9.20
N ALA A 156 -3.64 14.01 -9.34
CA ALA A 156 -3.42 15.44 -9.23
C ALA A 156 -4.17 16.26 -10.31
N GLY A 157 -4.46 15.65 -11.46
CA GLY A 157 -5.20 16.29 -12.54
C GLY A 157 -6.65 15.78 -12.73
N ASP A 158 -7.07 14.79 -11.92
CA ASP A 158 -8.30 14.05 -12.18
C ASP A 158 -9.52 14.75 -11.59
N GLY A 159 -10.03 15.75 -12.28
CA GLY A 159 -11.31 16.40 -12.02
C GLY A 159 -11.44 17.12 -10.67
N LEU A 160 -10.41 17.08 -9.84
CA LEU A 160 -10.36 17.72 -8.53
C LEU A 160 -9.65 19.08 -8.57
N ALA A 161 -9.43 19.63 -9.77
CA ALA A 161 -8.92 20.97 -9.91
C ALA A 161 -9.82 21.93 -9.12
N GLU A 162 -9.20 22.66 -8.20
CA GLU A 162 -9.91 23.69 -7.44
C GLU A 162 -10.56 24.70 -8.38
N ARG A 163 -11.71 25.21 -7.96
CA ARG A 163 -12.33 26.33 -8.65
C ARG A 163 -11.38 27.53 -8.63
N LYS A 164 -11.31 28.22 -9.74
CA LYS A 164 -10.54 29.47 -9.81
C LYS A 164 -11.25 30.54 -8.97
N PRO A 165 -10.49 31.50 -8.41
CA PRO A 165 -11.11 32.63 -7.71
C PRO A 165 -12.18 33.27 -8.56
N GLY A 166 -13.41 33.44 -8.02
CA GLY A 166 -14.57 34.01 -8.72
C GLY A 166 -15.42 33.03 -9.53
N GLU A 167 -15.01 31.77 -9.67
CA GLU A 167 -15.89 30.72 -10.20
C GLU A 167 -16.99 30.35 -9.21
N LYS A 168 -18.18 30.04 -9.75
CA LYS A 168 -19.30 29.58 -8.93
C LYS A 168 -19.06 28.18 -8.43
N GLU A 169 -19.34 27.94 -7.16
CA GLU A 169 -19.37 26.61 -6.56
C GLU A 169 -20.77 26.01 -6.70
N THR A 170 -20.83 24.72 -6.90
CA THR A 170 -22.06 23.96 -7.08
C THR A 170 -22.28 23.06 -5.86
N PHE A 171 -23.42 23.28 -5.22
CA PHE A 171 -23.95 22.43 -4.17
C PHE A 171 -25.04 21.55 -4.75
N PHE A 172 -24.96 20.25 -4.51
CA PHE A 172 -25.98 19.30 -4.89
C PHE A 172 -26.56 18.63 -3.65
N PHE A 173 -27.88 18.81 -3.46
CA PHE A 173 -28.59 18.17 -2.36
C PHE A 173 -29.10 16.82 -2.81
N PHE A 174 -28.74 15.78 -2.09
CA PHE A 174 -29.03 14.41 -2.46
C PHE A 174 -29.78 13.68 -1.34
N GLU A 175 -30.97 13.19 -1.64
CA GLU A 175 -31.73 12.35 -0.72
C GLU A 175 -31.20 10.94 -0.74
N VAL A 176 -30.79 10.43 0.41
CA VAL A 176 -30.19 9.08 0.54
C VAL A 176 -31.32 8.06 0.66
N ASN A 177 -31.84 7.62 -0.47
CA ASN A 177 -32.85 6.56 -0.56
C ASN A 177 -32.29 5.40 -1.39
N ASP A 178 -32.71 5.32 -2.65
CA ASP A 178 -32.42 4.18 -3.52
C ASP A 178 -31.28 4.45 -4.53
N THR A 179 -30.70 5.64 -4.52
CA THR A 179 -29.68 6.03 -5.50
C THR A 179 -28.32 6.26 -4.82
N ASN A 180 -27.27 5.72 -5.44
CA ASN A 180 -25.90 5.94 -4.96
C ASN A 180 -25.49 7.41 -5.17
N PRO A 181 -25.17 8.17 -4.10
CA PRO A 181 -24.75 9.58 -4.20
C PRO A 181 -23.47 9.75 -5.01
N LEU A 182 -22.61 8.74 -5.10
CA LEU A 182 -21.39 8.78 -5.90
C LEU A 182 -21.66 8.89 -7.42
N ASN A 183 -22.88 8.66 -7.88
CA ASN A 183 -23.26 8.91 -9.28
C ASN A 183 -23.06 10.37 -9.68
N ALA A 184 -23.10 11.32 -8.75
CA ALA A 184 -22.78 12.72 -8.99
C ALA A 184 -21.36 12.96 -9.51
N LEU A 185 -20.43 12.04 -9.25
CA LEU A 185 -19.05 12.09 -9.75
C LEU A 185 -18.94 11.79 -11.26
N GLN A 186 -20.01 11.31 -11.88
CA GLN A 186 -20.06 11.13 -13.33
C GLN A 186 -20.28 12.44 -14.08
N TRP A 187 -20.77 13.47 -13.38
CA TRP A 187 -21.03 14.77 -14.01
C TRP A 187 -19.77 15.61 -14.06
N LYS A 188 -19.25 15.74 -15.27
CA LYS A 188 -18.06 16.55 -15.54
C LYS A 188 -18.41 17.75 -16.41
N MET A 189 -17.66 18.81 -16.20
CA MET A 189 -17.68 19.98 -17.06
C MET A 189 -16.93 19.71 -18.37
N THR A 190 -17.04 20.59 -19.35
CA THR A 190 -16.35 20.46 -20.64
C THR A 190 -14.81 20.45 -20.53
N ASP A 191 -14.28 21.00 -19.44
CA ASP A 191 -12.84 21.02 -19.14
C ASP A 191 -12.38 19.80 -18.29
N GLY A 192 -13.26 18.82 -18.07
CA GLY A 192 -12.97 17.58 -17.35
C GLY A 192 -13.10 17.65 -15.84
N ARG A 193 -13.29 18.84 -15.25
CA ARG A 193 -13.48 18.99 -13.80
C ARG A 193 -14.87 18.51 -13.39
N TYR A 194 -15.04 18.08 -12.16
CA TYR A 194 -16.33 17.69 -11.63
C TYR A 194 -17.28 18.89 -11.57
N LEU A 195 -18.53 18.67 -12.00
CA LEU A 195 -19.56 19.70 -11.94
C LEU A 195 -19.92 20.03 -10.49
N VAL A 196 -19.98 19.01 -9.63
CA VAL A 196 -20.41 19.14 -8.24
C VAL A 196 -19.19 19.37 -7.34
N ASN A 197 -19.18 20.47 -6.59
CA ASN A 197 -18.16 20.77 -5.59
C ASN A 197 -18.50 20.18 -4.22
N TYR A 198 -19.78 20.31 -3.84
CA TYR A 198 -20.27 19.86 -2.55
C TYR A 198 -21.50 18.98 -2.73
N LEU A 199 -21.43 17.77 -2.17
CA LEU A 199 -22.57 16.87 -2.12
C LEU A 199 -23.14 16.89 -0.71
N VAL A 200 -24.34 17.41 -0.55
CA VAL A 200 -25.05 17.48 0.72
C VAL A 200 -26.03 16.33 0.80
N LEU A 201 -25.73 15.36 1.65
CA LEU A 201 -26.60 14.22 1.90
C LEU A 201 -27.67 14.63 2.92
N PHE A 202 -28.92 14.39 2.61
CA PHE A 202 -30.03 14.63 3.52
C PHE A 202 -30.97 13.41 3.57
N ALA A 203 -31.91 13.41 4.53
CA ALA A 203 -32.78 12.27 4.84
C ALA A 203 -32.03 11.00 5.27
N ALA A 204 -30.77 11.12 5.70
CA ALA A 204 -30.10 10.05 6.41
C ALA A 204 -30.34 10.18 7.92
N ASN A 205 -30.75 9.09 8.55
CA ASN A 205 -30.93 9.07 9.99
C ASN A 205 -29.62 8.61 10.65
N ILE A 206 -29.16 9.37 11.62
CA ILE A 206 -28.08 8.93 12.49
C ILE A 206 -28.73 8.05 13.56
N ASN A 207 -28.40 6.77 13.55
CA ASN A 207 -28.92 5.79 14.49
C ASN A 207 -27.83 5.40 15.51
N TYR A 208 -28.25 4.97 16.67
CA TYR A 208 -27.37 4.46 17.70
C TYR A 208 -27.80 3.04 18.12
N ASP A 209 -26.94 2.08 17.85
CA ASP A 209 -27.11 0.72 18.36
C ASP A 209 -26.66 0.66 19.82
N ARG A 210 -27.63 0.53 20.72
CA ARG A 210 -27.38 0.52 22.17
C ARG A 210 -26.69 -0.76 22.63
N GLU A 211 -26.86 -1.87 21.89
CA GLU A 211 -26.26 -3.16 22.27
C GLU A 211 -24.79 -3.19 21.89
N LYS A 212 -24.44 -2.60 20.75
CA LYS A 212 -23.06 -2.54 20.26
C LYS A 212 -22.31 -1.27 20.65
N GLY A 213 -23.02 -0.23 21.07
CA GLY A 213 -22.44 1.07 21.37
C GLY A 213 -21.97 1.81 20.11
N GLU A 214 -22.52 1.50 18.93
CA GLU A 214 -22.07 2.02 17.64
C GLU A 214 -23.09 3.01 17.05
N ILE A 215 -22.55 4.03 16.35
CA ILE A 215 -23.34 4.96 15.54
C ILE A 215 -23.31 4.46 14.10
N TYR A 216 -24.48 4.42 13.44
CA TYR A 216 -24.59 4.07 12.02
C TYR A 216 -25.60 4.99 11.32
N ILE A 217 -25.45 5.08 10.00
CA ILE A 217 -26.29 5.88 9.09
C ILE A 217 -27.15 4.95 8.24
#